data_7931747395e4ebfd1e52d916f3129f9a
#
_entry.id   7931747395e4ebfd1e52d916f3129f9a
#
_cell.length_a   1.000
_cell.length_b   1.000
_cell.length_c   1.000
_cell.angle_alpha   90.00
_cell.angle_beta   90.00
_cell.angle_gamma   90.00
#
_symmetry.space_group_name_H-M   'P 1'
#
loop_
_entity.id
_entity.type
_entity.pdbx_description
1 polymer ?
#
loop_
_entity_poly.entity_id
_entity_poly.type
_entity_poly.pdbx_seq_one_letter_code
_entity_poly.pdbx_strand_id
1 'polypeptide(L)'
;MLYIVPTPVGNLEDITFRALRVLKEVDLILAEDTRTSSVLLKHYDIHTPLKSHHKFNEHETSDDMATRIAAGMTVALISDAGTPCISDPGFMLVRACVEKGVEVQCLPGATAFVPALVNSGLPNDRFYFEGFLPQKKGRQTRMKILAEQTHTMIIYESPFRLVKTLEQLAEFMGGERKASVSREISKLHEDTQRGTLAELAAHYKQTPPKGEIVLIVEGKN
;
A
#
# COMPACT_ATOMS: atom_id res chain seq x y z
N MET A 1 -0.44 12.21 -20.95
CA MET A 1 -1.35 11.69 -19.92
C MET A 1 -0.59 10.76 -18.99
N LEU A 2 -0.83 10.83 -17.66
CA LEU A 2 -0.27 9.91 -16.67
C LEU A 2 -1.33 8.94 -16.17
N TYR A 3 -1.07 7.64 -16.26
CA TYR A 3 -1.88 6.58 -15.63
C TYR A 3 -1.21 6.06 -14.36
N ILE A 4 -1.96 6.00 -13.25
CA ILE A 4 -1.57 5.27 -12.04
C ILE A 4 -2.24 3.91 -12.11
N VAL A 5 -1.45 2.86 -12.23
CA VAL A 5 -1.96 1.52 -12.54
C VAL A 5 -1.69 0.57 -11.38
N PRO A 6 -2.72 0.17 -10.63
CA PRO A 6 -2.59 -0.84 -9.59
C PRO A 6 -2.11 -2.18 -10.15
N THR A 7 -1.20 -2.83 -9.42
CA THR A 7 -0.67 -4.16 -9.72
C THR A 7 -1.13 -5.16 -8.66
N PRO A 8 -1.15 -6.47 -8.96
CA PRO A 8 -1.57 -7.50 -8.01
C PRO A 8 -0.80 -7.48 -6.70
N VAL A 9 -1.48 -7.74 -5.58
CA VAL A 9 -0.87 -7.78 -4.24
C VAL A 9 -0.40 -9.19 -3.82
N GLY A 10 -0.48 -10.17 -4.73
CA GLY A 10 -0.04 -11.54 -4.45
C GLY A 10 -0.62 -12.59 -5.38
N ASN A 11 -1.70 -12.28 -6.08
CA ASN A 11 -2.33 -13.14 -7.08
C ASN A 11 -2.42 -12.40 -8.41
N LEU A 12 -1.79 -12.92 -9.45
CA LEU A 12 -1.77 -12.29 -10.77
C LEU A 12 -3.18 -12.08 -11.34
N GLU A 13 -4.16 -12.91 -11.00
CA GLU A 13 -5.55 -12.80 -11.47
C GLU A 13 -6.26 -11.51 -10.96
N ASP A 14 -5.71 -10.84 -9.95
CA ASP A 14 -6.25 -9.58 -9.42
C ASP A 14 -5.94 -8.36 -10.32
N ILE A 15 -5.22 -8.53 -11.42
CA ILE A 15 -5.02 -7.45 -12.38
C ILE A 15 -6.28 -7.23 -13.22
N THR A 16 -6.62 -5.97 -13.48
CA THR A 16 -7.79 -5.67 -14.31
C THR A 16 -7.45 -5.73 -15.80
N PHE A 17 -8.41 -6.11 -16.64
CA PHE A 17 -8.27 -6.04 -18.10
C PHE A 17 -7.89 -4.64 -18.59
N ARG A 18 -8.40 -3.61 -17.93
CA ARG A 18 -8.07 -2.21 -18.25
C ARG A 18 -6.61 -1.89 -17.93
N ALA A 19 -6.09 -2.40 -16.80
CA ALA A 19 -4.68 -2.24 -16.46
C ALA A 19 -3.78 -2.89 -17.52
N LEU A 20 -4.07 -4.12 -17.92
CA LEU A 20 -3.33 -4.83 -18.97
C LEU A 20 -3.34 -4.05 -20.30
N ARG A 21 -4.50 -3.53 -20.72
CA ARG A 21 -4.62 -2.73 -21.94
C ARG A 21 -3.77 -1.46 -21.85
N VAL A 22 -3.90 -0.69 -20.77
CA VAL A 22 -3.14 0.55 -20.59
C VAL A 22 -1.63 0.30 -20.60
N LEU A 23 -1.17 -0.73 -19.88
CA LEU A 23 0.26 -1.09 -19.83
C LEU A 23 0.84 -1.48 -21.21
N LYS A 24 0.00 -1.99 -22.14
CA LYS A 24 0.41 -2.31 -23.51
C LYS A 24 0.39 -1.11 -24.45
N GLU A 25 -0.42 -0.08 -24.14
CA GLU A 25 -0.68 1.06 -25.04
C GLU A 25 0.18 2.28 -24.73
N VAL A 26 0.71 2.46 -23.51
CA VAL A 26 1.51 3.63 -23.13
C VAL A 26 2.92 3.61 -23.75
N ASP A 27 3.53 4.80 -23.87
CA ASP A 27 4.89 4.94 -24.41
C ASP A 27 5.97 4.47 -23.43
N LEU A 28 5.68 4.54 -22.12
CA LEU A 28 6.64 4.21 -21.06
C LEU A 28 5.93 3.74 -19.80
N ILE A 29 6.48 2.70 -19.16
CA ILE A 29 6.12 2.28 -17.81
C ILE A 29 7.20 2.74 -16.83
N LEU A 30 6.80 3.40 -15.77
CA LEU A 30 7.63 3.70 -14.60
C LEU A 30 7.33 2.70 -13.49
N ALA A 31 8.36 2.12 -12.90
CA ALA A 31 8.22 1.10 -11.85
C ALA A 31 9.18 1.36 -10.68
N GLU A 32 8.77 0.99 -9.47
CA GLU A 32 9.59 1.09 -8.27
C GLU A 32 10.82 0.18 -8.38
N ASP A 33 10.61 -1.13 -8.56
CA ASP A 33 11.67 -2.08 -8.90
C ASP A 33 11.39 -2.73 -10.26
N THR A 34 12.24 -2.40 -11.24
CA THR A 34 12.12 -2.93 -12.60
C THR A 34 12.30 -4.45 -12.68
N ARG A 35 12.98 -5.07 -11.71
CA ARG A 35 13.18 -6.53 -11.67
C ARG A 35 11.86 -7.23 -11.32
N THR A 36 11.19 -6.77 -10.27
CA THR A 36 9.87 -7.27 -9.85
C THR A 36 8.84 -7.04 -10.94
N SER A 37 8.77 -5.81 -11.45
CA SER A 37 7.81 -5.41 -12.49
C SER A 37 8.02 -6.16 -13.80
N SER A 38 9.26 -6.48 -14.18
CA SER A 38 9.55 -7.27 -15.40
C SER A 38 8.93 -8.67 -15.36
N VAL A 39 8.81 -9.28 -14.17
CA VAL A 39 8.15 -10.60 -14.03
C VAL A 39 6.67 -10.49 -14.40
N LEU A 40 5.98 -9.46 -13.85
CA LEU A 40 4.57 -9.17 -14.15
C LEU A 40 4.37 -8.88 -15.64
N LEU A 41 5.17 -7.97 -16.21
CA LEU A 41 5.04 -7.55 -17.60
C LEU A 41 5.28 -8.74 -18.56
N LYS A 42 6.29 -9.55 -18.28
CA LYS A 42 6.57 -10.77 -19.06
C LYS A 42 5.43 -11.80 -19.00
N HIS A 43 4.82 -11.97 -17.83
CA HIS A 43 3.70 -12.91 -17.66
C HIS A 43 2.51 -12.56 -18.57
N TYR A 44 2.24 -11.25 -18.76
CA TYR A 44 1.12 -10.75 -19.56
C TYR A 44 1.50 -10.35 -21.00
N ASP A 45 2.70 -10.70 -21.43
CA ASP A 45 3.23 -10.36 -22.76
C ASP A 45 3.13 -8.85 -23.05
N ILE A 46 3.67 -8.04 -22.12
CA ILE A 46 3.76 -6.59 -22.22
C ILE A 46 5.21 -6.20 -22.50
N HIS A 47 5.45 -5.55 -23.66
CA HIS A 47 6.78 -5.17 -24.15
C HIS A 47 7.07 -3.68 -24.08
N THR A 48 6.17 -2.89 -23.47
CA THR A 48 6.32 -1.46 -23.28
C THR A 48 7.63 -1.14 -22.55
N PRO A 49 8.40 -0.12 -22.99
CA PRO A 49 9.63 0.29 -22.32
C PRO A 49 9.43 0.51 -20.82
N LEU A 50 10.38 0.02 -20.01
CA LEU A 50 10.33 0.07 -18.55
C LEU A 50 11.49 0.91 -18.01
N LYS A 51 11.21 1.85 -17.09
CA LYS A 51 12.21 2.69 -16.41
C LYS A 51 11.96 2.72 -14.91
N SER A 52 13.02 2.76 -14.12
CA SER A 52 12.93 2.87 -12.67
C SER A 52 12.48 4.27 -12.23
N HIS A 53 11.52 4.30 -11.30
CA HIS A 53 11.04 5.49 -10.61
C HIS A 53 10.75 5.13 -9.15
N HIS A 54 11.69 5.38 -8.27
CA HIS A 54 11.67 4.95 -6.88
C HIS A 54 11.94 6.13 -5.93
N LYS A 55 11.73 5.91 -4.66
CA LYS A 55 11.86 6.91 -3.58
C LYS A 55 13.16 7.75 -3.62
N PHE A 56 14.26 7.18 -4.10
CA PHE A 56 15.55 7.86 -4.10
C PHE A 56 15.78 8.72 -5.35
N ASN A 57 15.03 8.52 -6.45
CA ASN A 57 15.18 9.30 -7.69
C ASN A 57 13.96 10.13 -8.05
N GLU A 58 12.80 9.93 -7.40
CA GLU A 58 11.57 10.64 -7.75
C GLU A 58 11.70 12.17 -7.64
N HIS A 59 12.46 12.68 -6.66
CA HIS A 59 12.68 14.12 -6.49
C HIS A 59 13.42 14.76 -7.66
N GLU A 60 14.34 14.03 -8.27
CA GLU A 60 15.16 14.55 -9.39
C GLU A 60 14.46 14.36 -10.75
N THR A 61 13.66 13.29 -10.88
CA THR A 61 13.13 12.85 -12.19
C THR A 61 11.67 13.26 -12.42
N SER A 62 10.92 13.62 -11.38
CA SER A 62 9.47 13.85 -11.50
C SER A 62 9.14 15.07 -12.37
N ASP A 63 9.88 16.18 -12.25
CA ASP A 63 9.60 17.40 -13.01
C ASP A 63 9.92 17.23 -14.50
N ASP A 64 11.06 16.62 -14.84
CA ASP A 64 11.43 16.28 -16.21
C ASP A 64 10.39 15.33 -16.83
N MET A 65 10.01 14.29 -16.10
CA MET A 65 9.01 13.34 -16.58
C MET A 65 7.65 14.00 -16.80
N ALA A 66 7.18 14.83 -15.86
CA ALA A 66 5.95 15.59 -16.02
C ALA A 66 5.99 16.54 -17.23
N THR A 67 7.13 17.15 -17.52
CA THR A 67 7.34 17.98 -18.71
C THR A 67 7.22 17.16 -20.00
N ARG A 68 7.79 15.95 -20.04
CA ARG A 68 7.68 15.06 -21.20
C ARG A 68 6.23 14.58 -21.40
N ILE A 69 5.51 14.31 -20.30
CA ILE A 69 4.09 13.93 -20.37
C ILE A 69 3.26 15.12 -20.86
N ALA A 70 3.53 16.35 -20.41
CA ALA A 70 2.88 17.56 -20.89
C ALA A 70 3.13 17.79 -22.38
N ALA A 71 4.29 17.38 -22.90
CA ALA A 71 4.61 17.42 -24.32
C ALA A 71 3.93 16.32 -25.16
N GLY A 72 3.05 15.50 -24.56
CA GLY A 72 2.23 14.52 -25.27
C GLY A 72 2.57 13.04 -24.99
N MET A 73 3.62 12.74 -24.22
CA MET A 73 3.97 11.38 -23.86
C MET A 73 2.89 10.74 -22.98
N THR A 74 2.58 9.47 -23.21
CA THR A 74 1.69 8.66 -22.34
C THR A 74 2.52 7.76 -21.43
N VAL A 75 2.28 7.83 -20.12
CA VAL A 75 3.09 7.11 -19.13
C VAL A 75 2.20 6.38 -18.14
N ALA A 76 2.55 5.14 -17.80
CA ALA A 76 1.96 4.40 -16.67
C ALA A 76 2.96 4.35 -15.51
N LEU A 77 2.50 4.64 -14.30
CA LEU A 77 3.24 4.40 -13.06
C LEU A 77 2.67 3.16 -12.39
N ILE A 78 3.53 2.21 -12.03
CA ILE A 78 3.22 1.01 -11.25
C ILE A 78 4.13 0.93 -10.02
N SER A 79 3.67 0.24 -8.97
CA SER A 79 4.48 -0.16 -7.80
C SER A 79 4.71 -1.67 -7.81
N ASP A 80 5.48 -2.17 -6.86
CA ASP A 80 5.78 -3.60 -6.76
C ASP A 80 4.52 -4.42 -6.45
N ALA A 81 3.57 -3.85 -5.69
CA ALA A 81 2.28 -4.46 -5.38
C ALA A 81 1.24 -3.40 -5.00
N GLY A 82 0.00 -3.54 -5.46
CA GLY A 82 -1.10 -2.66 -5.10
C GLY A 82 -1.15 -1.35 -5.87
N THR A 83 -1.70 -0.31 -5.26
CA THR A 83 -1.93 1.00 -5.87
C THR A 83 -0.74 1.92 -5.61
N PRO A 84 -0.04 2.40 -6.66
CA PRO A 84 1.04 3.36 -6.52
C PRO A 84 0.63 4.62 -5.73
N CYS A 85 1.57 5.28 -5.07
CA CYS A 85 1.38 6.44 -4.20
C CYS A 85 0.74 6.12 -2.83
N ILE A 86 0.24 4.93 -2.59
CA ILE A 86 -0.33 4.50 -1.30
C ILE A 86 0.73 3.76 -0.51
N SER A 87 1.51 4.48 0.30
CA SER A 87 2.74 4.03 0.98
C SER A 87 3.92 3.72 0.07
N ASP A 88 3.77 3.97 -1.22
CA ASP A 88 4.74 3.75 -2.30
C ASP A 88 5.14 5.06 -2.98
N PRO A 89 6.23 5.08 -3.77
CA PRO A 89 6.65 6.25 -4.56
C PRO A 89 5.59 6.68 -5.59
N GLY A 90 5.68 7.94 -6.03
CA GLY A 90 4.87 8.48 -7.14
C GLY A 90 4.11 9.75 -6.82
N PHE A 91 3.94 10.10 -5.54
CA PHE A 91 3.25 11.33 -5.15
C PHE A 91 3.86 12.58 -5.82
N MET A 92 5.19 12.66 -5.88
CA MET A 92 5.90 13.80 -6.47
C MET A 92 5.63 13.92 -7.98
N LEU A 93 5.57 12.79 -8.69
CA LEU A 93 5.23 12.77 -10.11
C LEU A 93 3.78 13.19 -10.37
N VAL A 94 2.84 12.65 -9.60
CA VAL A 94 1.41 13.02 -9.69
C VAL A 94 1.25 14.52 -9.47
N ARG A 95 1.87 15.05 -8.42
CA ARG A 95 1.82 16.49 -8.10
C ARG A 95 2.41 17.34 -9.22
N ALA A 96 3.59 17.00 -9.73
CA ALA A 96 4.23 17.73 -10.82
C ALA A 96 3.38 17.70 -12.12
N CYS A 97 2.72 16.58 -12.40
CA CYS A 97 1.78 16.47 -13.52
C CYS A 97 0.58 17.39 -13.35
N VAL A 98 -0.05 17.37 -12.16
CA VAL A 98 -1.20 18.24 -11.86
C VAL A 98 -0.82 19.71 -11.96
N GLU A 99 0.34 20.12 -11.41
CA GLU A 99 0.85 21.50 -11.49
C GLU A 99 1.10 21.96 -12.93
N LYS A 100 1.43 21.03 -13.84
CA LYS A 100 1.62 21.31 -15.28
C LYS A 100 0.33 21.14 -16.13
N GLY A 101 -0.83 20.92 -15.49
CA GLY A 101 -2.10 20.73 -16.19
C GLY A 101 -2.21 19.41 -16.96
N VAL A 102 -1.36 18.43 -16.65
CA VAL A 102 -1.42 17.09 -17.24
C VAL A 102 -2.57 16.31 -16.64
N GLU A 103 -3.35 15.65 -17.49
CA GLU A 103 -4.37 14.71 -17.04
C GLU A 103 -3.75 13.50 -16.35
N VAL A 104 -4.20 13.24 -15.10
CA VAL A 104 -3.78 12.07 -14.31
C VAL A 104 -4.99 11.18 -14.09
N GLN A 105 -4.87 9.91 -14.43
CA GLN A 105 -5.92 8.92 -14.23
C GLN A 105 -5.42 7.75 -13.39
N CYS A 106 -5.94 7.65 -12.15
CA CYS A 106 -5.75 6.45 -11.33
C CYS A 106 -6.81 5.41 -11.69
N LEU A 107 -6.37 4.21 -12.07
CA LEU A 107 -7.27 3.11 -12.37
C LEU A 107 -7.77 2.45 -11.08
N PRO A 108 -9.05 2.05 -10.99
CA PRO A 108 -9.48 1.10 -9.96
C PRO A 108 -8.71 -0.22 -10.07
N GLY A 109 -8.31 -0.78 -8.94
CA GLY A 109 -7.58 -2.04 -8.94
C GLY A 109 -7.17 -2.52 -7.56
N ALA A 110 -6.23 -3.45 -7.51
CA ALA A 110 -5.79 -4.11 -6.31
C ALA A 110 -5.18 -3.12 -5.28
N THR A 111 -5.54 -3.33 -4.02
CA THR A 111 -4.93 -2.65 -2.87
C THR A 111 -5.10 -3.54 -1.63
N ALA A 112 -4.06 -3.70 -0.81
CA ALA A 112 -4.07 -4.65 0.29
C ALA A 112 -4.98 -4.23 1.44
N PHE A 113 -5.11 -2.93 1.71
CA PHE A 113 -5.83 -2.47 2.89
C PHE A 113 -7.36 -2.62 2.77
N VAL A 114 -7.93 -2.56 1.57
CA VAL A 114 -9.38 -2.68 1.39
C VAL A 114 -9.89 -4.07 1.77
N PRO A 115 -9.37 -5.18 1.23
CA PRO A 115 -9.78 -6.50 1.67
C PRO A 115 -9.48 -6.76 3.15
N ALA A 116 -8.35 -6.26 3.69
CA ALA A 116 -8.06 -6.38 5.12
C ALA A 116 -9.12 -5.67 5.98
N LEU A 117 -9.53 -4.45 5.60
CA LEU A 117 -10.56 -3.68 6.31
C LEU A 117 -11.90 -4.41 6.28
N VAL A 118 -12.32 -4.90 5.12
CA VAL A 118 -13.56 -5.66 4.95
C VAL A 118 -13.52 -6.96 5.77
N ASN A 119 -12.42 -7.70 5.68
CA ASN A 119 -12.23 -8.95 6.43
C ASN A 119 -12.13 -8.75 7.96
N SER A 120 -11.81 -7.55 8.43
CA SER A 120 -11.69 -7.29 9.87
C SER A 120 -13.00 -7.48 10.62
N GLY A 121 -14.13 -7.16 9.98
CA GLY A 121 -15.45 -7.11 10.62
C GLY A 121 -15.63 -5.92 11.58
N LEU A 122 -14.69 -4.97 11.59
CA LEU A 122 -14.78 -3.72 12.34
C LEU A 122 -15.56 -2.65 11.55
N PRO A 123 -16.09 -1.59 12.19
CA PRO A 123 -16.76 -0.50 11.50
C PRO A 123 -15.90 0.07 10.37
N ASN A 124 -16.45 0.16 9.16
CA ASN A 124 -15.71 0.53 7.95
C ASN A 124 -16.35 1.66 7.14
N ASP A 125 -17.41 2.27 7.65
CA ASP A 125 -18.06 3.45 7.07
C ASP A 125 -17.14 4.68 7.10
N ARG A 126 -16.25 4.75 8.09
CA ARG A 126 -15.20 5.76 8.24
C ARG A 126 -13.95 5.09 8.78
N PHE A 127 -12.82 5.41 8.18
CA PHE A 127 -11.53 4.85 8.61
C PHE A 127 -10.39 5.85 8.43
N TYR A 128 -9.34 5.62 9.19
CA TYR A 128 -8.11 6.38 9.14
C TYR A 128 -6.97 5.51 8.60
N PHE A 129 -6.40 5.88 7.46
CA PHE A 129 -5.24 5.19 6.90
C PHE A 129 -3.95 5.80 7.43
N GLU A 130 -3.24 5.06 8.25
CA GLU A 130 -1.96 5.44 8.84
C GLU A 130 -0.77 5.06 7.97
N GLY A 131 -0.85 3.94 7.24
CA GLY A 131 0.30 3.34 6.58
C GLY A 131 1.31 2.79 7.59
N PHE A 132 2.61 2.93 7.31
CA PHE A 132 3.66 2.44 8.21
C PHE A 132 3.94 3.41 9.35
N LEU A 133 3.90 2.89 10.59
CA LEU A 133 4.29 3.65 11.77
C LEU A 133 5.79 4.01 11.75
N PRO A 134 6.17 5.20 12.29
CA PRO A 134 7.57 5.55 12.45
C PRO A 134 8.34 4.48 13.22
N GLN A 135 9.56 4.15 12.78
CA GLN A 135 10.35 3.08 13.42
C GLN A 135 10.95 3.52 14.76
N LYS A 136 11.39 4.77 14.88
CA LYS A 136 12.09 5.32 16.06
C LYS A 136 11.52 6.70 16.44
N LYS A 137 12.09 7.79 15.88
CA LYS A 137 11.70 9.17 16.19
C LYS A 137 10.25 9.42 15.83
N GLY A 138 9.48 9.99 16.76
CA GLY A 138 8.07 10.32 16.56
C GLY A 138 7.07 9.15 16.81
N ARG A 139 7.55 7.91 16.99
CA ARG A 139 6.67 6.75 17.16
C ARG A 139 5.74 6.85 18.36
N GLN A 140 6.25 7.21 19.54
CA GLN A 140 5.41 7.36 20.75
C GLN A 140 4.39 8.50 20.61
N THR A 141 4.81 9.63 20.03
CA THR A 141 3.89 10.73 19.74
C THR A 141 2.78 10.28 18.81
N ARG A 142 3.12 9.49 17.77
CA ARG A 142 2.13 8.97 16.84
C ARG A 142 1.17 7.99 17.49
N MET A 143 1.66 7.09 18.36
CA MET A 143 0.82 6.19 19.15
C MET A 143 -0.20 6.93 20.03
N LYS A 144 0.21 8.03 20.68
CA LYS A 144 -0.70 8.88 21.48
C LYS A 144 -1.80 9.50 20.61
N ILE A 145 -1.45 9.99 19.41
CA ILE A 145 -2.43 10.56 18.46
C ILE A 145 -3.42 9.47 18.01
N LEU A 146 -2.93 8.27 17.68
CA LEU A 146 -3.75 7.16 17.23
C LEU A 146 -4.67 6.64 18.36
N ALA A 147 -4.25 6.71 19.62
CA ALA A 147 -5.08 6.32 20.76
C ALA A 147 -6.38 7.15 20.87
N GLU A 148 -6.36 8.37 20.37
CA GLU A 148 -7.52 9.28 20.36
C GLU A 148 -8.38 9.17 19.09
N GLN A 149 -7.98 8.34 18.11
CA GLN A 149 -8.77 8.14 16.88
C GLN A 149 -10.08 7.41 17.18
N THR A 150 -11.19 8.02 16.76
CA THR A 150 -12.55 7.44 16.92
C THR A 150 -12.97 6.54 15.77
N HIS A 151 -12.20 6.49 14.68
CA HIS A 151 -12.49 5.68 13.51
C HIS A 151 -11.54 4.49 13.43
N THR A 152 -11.97 3.43 12.79
CA THR A 152 -11.13 2.26 12.50
C THR A 152 -9.83 2.69 11.82
N MET A 153 -8.71 2.19 12.29
CA MET A 153 -7.38 2.53 11.80
C MET A 153 -6.79 1.39 10.98
N ILE A 154 -6.10 1.76 9.91
CA ILE A 154 -5.41 0.84 9.00
C ILE A 154 -3.91 1.10 9.08
N ILE A 155 -3.17 0.09 9.47
CA ILE A 155 -1.72 0.17 9.68
C ILE A 155 -1.03 -0.92 8.85
N TYR A 156 -0.04 -0.55 8.05
CA TYR A 156 0.89 -1.49 7.44
C TYR A 156 2.01 -1.82 8.41
N GLU A 157 2.35 -3.09 8.55
CA GLU A 157 3.42 -3.48 9.45
C GLU A 157 4.27 -4.64 8.93
N SER A 158 5.53 -4.62 9.32
CA SER A 158 6.47 -5.70 9.04
C SER A 158 6.25 -6.88 10.00
N PRO A 159 6.40 -8.14 9.55
CA PRO A 159 6.32 -9.30 10.42
C PRO A 159 7.33 -9.25 11.59
N PHE A 160 8.49 -8.66 11.36
CA PHE A 160 9.52 -8.50 12.40
C PHE A 160 9.17 -7.49 13.50
N ARG A 161 8.14 -6.67 13.29
CA ARG A 161 7.73 -5.61 14.23
C ARG A 161 6.31 -5.81 14.77
N LEU A 162 5.53 -6.72 14.20
CA LEU A 162 4.12 -6.87 14.53
C LEU A 162 3.88 -7.05 16.04
N VAL A 163 4.57 -7.98 16.68
CA VAL A 163 4.40 -8.24 18.11
C VAL A 163 4.65 -6.98 18.94
N LYS A 164 5.77 -6.33 18.71
CA LYS A 164 6.11 -5.07 19.40
C LYS A 164 5.08 -3.97 19.14
N THR A 165 4.55 -3.90 17.92
CA THR A 165 3.54 -2.92 17.55
C THR A 165 2.22 -3.19 18.26
N LEU A 166 1.77 -4.44 18.32
CA LEU A 166 0.57 -4.84 19.05
C LEU A 166 0.69 -4.54 20.55
N GLU A 167 1.83 -4.86 21.17
CA GLU A 167 2.09 -4.56 22.59
C GLU A 167 2.05 -3.06 22.88
N GLN A 168 2.68 -2.26 22.01
CA GLN A 168 2.66 -0.81 22.17
C GLN A 168 1.25 -0.22 21.95
N LEU A 169 0.51 -0.70 20.95
CA LEU A 169 -0.88 -0.28 20.76
C LEU A 169 -1.74 -0.66 21.98
N ALA A 170 -1.56 -1.86 22.54
CA ALA A 170 -2.25 -2.29 23.77
C ALA A 170 -1.91 -1.38 24.97
N GLU A 171 -0.65 -0.95 25.11
CA GLU A 171 -0.22 0.00 26.15
C GLU A 171 -0.92 1.36 26.02
N PHE A 172 -1.03 1.92 24.81
CA PHE A 172 -1.60 3.24 24.57
C PHE A 172 -3.13 3.27 24.43
N MET A 173 -3.74 2.20 23.94
CA MET A 173 -5.17 2.13 23.58
C MET A 173 -5.99 1.22 24.49
N GLY A 174 -5.33 0.46 25.38
CA GLY A 174 -5.95 -0.60 26.17
C GLY A 174 -5.89 -1.96 25.48
N GLY A 175 -5.57 -3.01 26.25
CA GLY A 175 -5.40 -4.37 25.73
C GLY A 175 -6.66 -4.98 25.13
N GLU A 176 -7.84 -4.56 25.59
CA GLU A 176 -9.15 -5.04 25.14
C GLU A 176 -9.63 -4.42 23.81
N ARG A 177 -8.90 -3.44 23.25
CA ARG A 177 -9.22 -2.82 21.96
C ARG A 177 -9.23 -3.88 20.86
N LYS A 178 -10.33 -3.99 20.13
CA LYS A 178 -10.47 -4.97 19.05
C LYS A 178 -9.53 -4.64 17.88
N ALA A 179 -9.00 -5.68 17.29
CA ALA A 179 -8.13 -5.57 16.14
C ALA A 179 -8.21 -6.83 15.24
N SER A 180 -7.65 -6.70 14.06
CA SER A 180 -7.52 -7.80 13.09
C SER A 180 -6.17 -7.69 12.39
N VAL A 181 -5.50 -8.82 12.23
CA VAL A 181 -4.24 -8.95 11.50
C VAL A 181 -4.50 -9.80 10.26
N SER A 182 -4.49 -9.18 9.09
CA SER A 182 -4.52 -9.87 7.80
C SER A 182 -3.10 -10.02 7.27
N ARG A 183 -2.74 -11.23 6.86
CA ARG A 183 -1.40 -11.61 6.44
C ARG A 183 -1.45 -12.26 5.08
N GLU A 184 -0.48 -11.94 4.20
CA GLU A 184 -0.33 -12.59 2.89
C GLU A 184 -1.60 -12.55 2.02
N ILE A 185 -2.30 -11.41 2.01
CA ILE A 185 -3.56 -11.20 1.28
C ILE A 185 -3.38 -11.59 -0.20
N SER A 186 -4.34 -12.30 -0.76
CA SER A 186 -4.37 -12.86 -2.13
C SER A 186 -3.32 -13.94 -2.41
N LYS A 187 -2.48 -14.34 -1.43
CA LYS A 187 -1.46 -15.37 -1.59
C LYS A 187 -1.91 -16.73 -1.03
N LEU A 188 -1.15 -17.78 -1.33
CA LEU A 188 -1.44 -19.16 -0.89
C LEU A 188 -1.60 -19.30 0.65
N HIS A 189 -0.90 -18.47 1.41
CA HIS A 189 -0.91 -18.52 2.87
C HIS A 189 -1.66 -17.32 3.48
N GLU A 190 -2.67 -16.82 2.77
CA GLU A 190 -3.55 -15.78 3.31
C GLU A 190 -4.19 -16.24 4.62
N ASP A 191 -4.15 -15.39 5.62
CA ASP A 191 -4.72 -15.64 6.93
C ASP A 191 -5.17 -14.31 7.57
N THR A 192 -6.30 -14.37 8.30
CA THR A 192 -6.82 -13.21 9.05
C THR A 192 -7.19 -13.64 10.46
N GLN A 193 -6.42 -13.18 11.43
CA GLN A 193 -6.66 -13.36 12.86
C GLN A 193 -7.39 -12.14 13.44
N ARG A 194 -8.42 -12.38 14.23
CA ARG A 194 -9.25 -11.36 14.90
C ARG A 194 -9.23 -11.59 16.41
N GLY A 195 -9.23 -10.50 17.18
CA GLY A 195 -9.24 -10.56 18.63
C GLY A 195 -8.99 -9.18 19.23
N THR A 196 -8.61 -9.15 20.48
CA THR A 196 -8.10 -7.95 21.15
C THR A 196 -6.62 -7.75 20.86
N LEU A 197 -6.11 -6.52 21.05
CA LEU A 197 -4.67 -6.24 20.90
C LEU A 197 -3.82 -7.16 21.78
N ALA A 198 -4.28 -7.44 23.00
CA ALA A 198 -3.57 -8.33 23.95
C ALA A 198 -3.55 -9.79 23.46
N GLU A 199 -4.70 -10.31 23.01
CA GLU A 199 -4.80 -11.67 22.46
C GLU A 199 -3.92 -11.87 21.22
N LEU A 200 -3.97 -10.92 20.28
CA LEU A 200 -3.17 -10.96 19.06
C LEU A 200 -1.66 -10.86 19.36
N ALA A 201 -1.27 -10.01 20.33
CA ALA A 201 0.12 -9.93 20.77
C ALA A 201 0.60 -11.27 21.36
N ALA A 202 -0.22 -11.91 22.20
CA ALA A 202 0.09 -13.21 22.79
C ALA A 202 0.19 -14.32 21.72
N HIS A 203 -0.76 -14.35 20.78
CA HIS A 203 -0.77 -15.30 19.66
C HIS A 203 0.52 -15.20 18.83
N TYR A 204 0.87 -14.00 18.35
CA TYR A 204 2.03 -13.82 17.48
C TYR A 204 3.39 -13.90 18.21
N LYS A 205 3.41 -13.81 19.54
CA LYS A 205 4.59 -14.20 20.34
C LYS A 205 4.88 -15.69 20.25
N GLN A 206 3.84 -16.52 20.27
CA GLN A 206 3.97 -17.97 20.20
C GLN A 206 4.15 -18.46 18.77
N THR A 207 3.52 -17.78 17.81
CA THR A 207 3.54 -18.12 16.38
C THR A 207 4.02 -16.92 15.57
N PRO A 208 5.35 -16.69 15.47
CA PRO A 208 5.91 -15.53 14.77
C PRO A 208 5.39 -15.43 13.33
N PRO A 209 4.86 -14.27 12.91
CA PRO A 209 4.27 -14.12 11.58
C PRO A 209 5.35 -14.06 10.50
N LYS A 210 4.96 -14.41 9.27
CA LYS A 210 5.76 -14.24 8.05
C LYS A 210 4.94 -13.50 7.01
N GLY A 211 5.62 -12.85 6.07
CA GLY A 211 5.00 -12.19 4.93
C GLY A 211 4.52 -10.77 5.24
N GLU A 212 3.69 -10.24 4.36
CA GLU A 212 3.18 -8.88 4.43
C GLU A 212 1.93 -8.80 5.31
N ILE A 213 1.80 -7.72 6.07
CA ILE A 213 0.78 -7.60 7.11
C ILE A 213 0.03 -6.27 6.99
N VAL A 214 -1.29 -6.38 7.06
CA VAL A 214 -2.20 -5.25 7.31
C VAL A 214 -2.85 -5.46 8.68
N LEU A 215 -2.65 -4.50 9.57
CA LEU A 215 -3.27 -4.46 10.89
C LEU A 215 -4.43 -3.45 10.86
N ILE A 216 -5.62 -3.91 11.26
CA ILE A 216 -6.80 -3.08 11.44
C ILE A 216 -7.09 -2.98 12.92
N VAL A 217 -7.29 -1.76 13.43
CA VAL A 217 -7.56 -1.50 14.85
C VAL A 217 -8.83 -0.67 15.00
N GLU A 218 -9.72 -1.09 15.88
CA GLU A 218 -10.96 -0.36 16.20
C GLU A 218 -10.67 1.05 16.71
N GLY A 219 -11.53 2.01 16.39
CA GLY A 219 -11.47 3.37 16.91
C GLY A 219 -11.74 3.43 18.43
N LYS A 220 -11.49 4.59 19.03
CA LYS A 220 -11.84 4.87 20.43
C LYS A 220 -13.38 5.02 20.53
N ASN A 221 -13.99 4.24 21.41
CA ASN A 221 -15.40 4.37 21.80
C ASN A 221 -15.59 5.56 22.76
#